data_1820449103bada9c6d69346a7f4ebc64
#
_entry.id   1820449103bada9c6d69346a7f4ebc64
#
_cell.length_a   1.000
_cell.length_b   1.000
_cell.length_c   1.000
_cell.angle_alpha   90.00
_cell.angle_beta   90.00
_cell.angle_gamma   90.00
#
_symmetry.space_group_name_H-M   'P 1'
#
loop_
_entity.id
_entity.type
_entity.pdbx_description
1 polymer ?
#
loop_
_entity_poly.entity_id
_entity_poly.type
_entity_poly.pdbx_seq_one_letter_code
_entity_poly.pdbx_strand_id
1 'polypeptide(L)'
;MAERRLWDIQVQNTKSLKEDRPHGSASFRCAFYQAEQDENYFLVKHHWHDEIELLHFKKGNFHMEINMESYEIKEECFFFVNPGELHYITAAKPCEEDAVVFNPNVLSFDSYDTMQSQVIQPLINGNLWLPRCIEASHKVFHDIYVEYDRIEHAFRVMEEYRENAGQKNVSVSVSQMLIKASLLRILALLTGEGLLTRQESGINHQVESIKKVLTYIRENYRERIYIRDLAGLINVNEQYFCRFFKRAIGRTPMEYVNEIRIRRAAEMAVNTDYLIMDICLECGFNNLGNFLREFKKYTGTTPRLYKKENRNSFTGEIKK
;
A
#
# COMPACT_ATOMS: atom_id res chain seq x y z
N MET A 1 20.23 -14.96 2.79
CA MET A 1 19.58 -13.79 2.17
C MET A 1 18.09 -14.04 2.21
N ALA A 2 17.39 -13.43 3.14
CA ALA A 2 15.95 -13.59 3.26
C ALA A 2 15.29 -12.47 2.43
N GLU A 3 14.93 -12.82 1.20
CA GLU A 3 14.06 -12.00 0.34
C GLU A 3 12.75 -11.75 1.05
N ARG A 4 12.58 -10.56 1.59
CA ARG A 4 11.29 -10.11 2.13
C ARG A 4 10.41 -9.69 0.96
N ARG A 5 9.57 -10.58 0.50
CA ARG A 5 8.57 -10.33 -0.54
C ARG A 5 7.57 -9.28 -0.05
N LEU A 6 7.27 -8.29 -0.87
CA LEU A 6 6.26 -7.25 -0.55
C LEU A 6 4.89 -7.83 -0.15
N TRP A 7 4.52 -8.99 -0.64
CA TRP A 7 3.27 -9.66 -0.28
C TRP A 7 3.34 -10.42 1.06
N ASP A 8 4.53 -10.85 1.56
CA ASP A 8 4.73 -11.37 2.91
C ASP A 8 4.53 -10.28 3.97
N ILE A 9 4.73 -9.04 3.57
CA ILE A 9 4.51 -7.84 4.40
C ILE A 9 3.02 -7.58 4.67
N GLN A 10 2.12 -8.05 3.81
CA GLN A 10 0.66 -7.82 3.92
C GLN A 10 -0.08 -8.87 4.77
N VAL A 11 0.59 -9.87 5.34
CA VAL A 11 -0.03 -10.92 6.17
C VAL A 11 -0.27 -10.49 7.62
N GLN A 12 0.22 -9.32 8.03
CA GLN A 12 -0.05 -8.82 9.39
C GLN A 12 -1.43 -8.12 9.47
N ASN A 13 -2.28 -8.72 10.20
CA ASN A 13 -3.46 -8.38 10.98
C ASN A 13 -3.97 -6.93 10.96
N THR A 14 -4.22 -6.31 9.80
CA THR A 14 -4.80 -4.97 9.74
C THR A 14 -6.32 -5.05 9.68
N LYS A 15 -6.97 -4.68 10.78
CA LYS A 15 -8.42 -4.49 10.87
C LYS A 15 -8.91 -3.30 10.04
N SER A 16 -8.03 -2.42 9.59
CA SER A 16 -8.30 -1.18 8.88
C SER A 16 -7.72 -1.18 7.47
N LEU A 17 -8.29 -0.41 6.55
CA LEU A 17 -7.68 -0.07 5.25
C LEU A 17 -6.56 0.96 5.43
N LYS A 18 -6.56 1.68 6.52
CA LYS A 18 -5.40 2.43 6.93
C LYS A 18 -4.30 1.43 7.25
N GLU A 19 -3.17 1.60 6.63
CA GLU A 19 -2.00 0.82 6.95
C GLU A 19 -1.45 1.29 8.30
N ASP A 20 -1.58 0.44 9.33
CA ASP A 20 -1.10 0.76 10.69
C ASP A 20 0.40 0.45 10.85
N ARG A 21 1.03 -0.08 9.81
CA ARG A 21 2.44 -0.41 9.82
C ARG A 21 3.29 0.85 9.67
N PRO A 22 4.21 1.11 10.59
CA PRO A 22 5.15 2.22 10.42
C PRO A 22 6.17 1.89 9.32
N HIS A 23 6.30 2.76 8.33
CA HIS A 23 7.35 2.69 7.34
C HIS A 23 8.66 3.21 7.93
N GLY A 24 9.68 2.34 7.97
CA GLY A 24 10.96 2.63 8.61
C GLY A 24 10.97 2.35 10.12
N SER A 25 11.82 3.06 10.86
CA SER A 25 11.94 2.94 12.31
C SER A 25 11.18 4.04 13.04
N ALA A 26 10.97 3.89 14.36
CA ALA A 26 10.33 4.93 15.18
C ALA A 26 11.10 6.27 15.15
N SER A 27 12.43 6.23 14.99
CA SER A 27 13.29 7.42 14.93
C SER A 27 13.52 7.95 13.52
N PHE A 28 13.23 7.15 12.48
CA PHE A 28 13.36 7.53 11.09
C PHE A 28 12.28 6.86 10.25
N ARG A 29 11.18 7.59 10.06
CA ARG A 29 9.99 7.14 9.36
C ARG A 29 10.16 7.31 7.84
N CYS A 30 11.07 6.51 7.28
CA CYS A 30 11.32 6.41 5.85
C CYS A 30 11.75 4.98 5.52
N ALA A 31 11.20 4.40 4.48
CA ALA A 31 11.50 3.05 4.02
C ALA A 31 11.64 3.02 2.50
N PHE A 32 12.43 2.10 2.01
CA PHE A 32 12.57 1.77 0.60
C PHE A 32 12.05 0.35 0.37
N TYR A 33 11.26 0.20 -0.66
CA TYR A 33 10.69 -1.09 -1.08
C TYR A 33 11.06 -1.34 -2.52
N GLN A 34 11.47 -2.55 -2.79
CA GLN A 34 11.76 -3.02 -4.14
C GLN A 34 10.87 -4.22 -4.42
N ALA A 35 10.05 -4.11 -5.45
CA ALA A 35 9.21 -5.20 -5.89
C ALA A 35 10.02 -6.13 -6.79
N GLU A 36 10.69 -7.13 -6.19
CA GLU A 36 11.22 -8.25 -6.97
C GLU A 36 10.08 -9.18 -7.41
N GLN A 37 10.20 -9.62 -8.65
CA GLN A 37 9.15 -10.34 -9.34
C GLN A 37 9.11 -11.80 -8.95
N ASP A 38 7.98 -12.25 -8.42
CA ASP A 38 7.59 -13.64 -8.48
C ASP A 38 6.80 -13.92 -9.77
N GLU A 39 6.76 -15.19 -10.18
CA GLU A 39 6.33 -15.62 -11.51
C GLU A 39 4.90 -15.30 -11.92
N ASN A 40 4.05 -14.76 -11.05
CA ASN A 40 2.62 -14.74 -11.33
C ASN A 40 1.95 -13.38 -11.47
N TYR A 41 2.16 -12.40 -10.60
CA TYR A 41 1.37 -11.15 -10.64
C TYR A 41 1.81 -10.16 -9.57
N PHE A 42 1.92 -8.88 -9.95
CA PHE A 42 2.16 -7.79 -8.99
C PHE A 42 0.82 -7.22 -8.52
N LEU A 43 0.62 -7.12 -7.22
CA LEU A 43 -0.62 -6.61 -6.62
C LEU A 43 -0.37 -5.90 -5.30
N VAL A 44 -0.60 -4.59 -5.27
CA VAL A 44 -0.80 -3.79 -4.06
C VAL A 44 -2.29 -3.53 -3.89
N LYS A 45 -2.88 -4.02 -2.81
CA LYS A 45 -4.33 -3.95 -2.56
C LYS A 45 -4.72 -2.55 -2.10
N HIS A 46 -6.01 -2.21 -2.24
CA HIS A 46 -6.56 -0.96 -1.73
C HIS A 46 -6.17 -0.73 -0.27
N HIS A 47 -5.41 0.34 -0.03
CA HIS A 47 -5.01 0.82 1.29
C HIS A 47 -4.73 2.32 1.23
N TRP A 48 -4.53 2.93 2.38
CA TRP A 48 -4.08 4.30 2.51
C TRP A 48 -3.23 4.45 3.78
N HIS A 49 -2.34 5.41 3.79
CA HIS A 49 -1.46 5.75 4.91
C HIS A 49 -1.24 7.25 5.01
N ASP A 50 -0.62 7.72 6.09
CA ASP A 50 -0.35 9.14 6.33
C ASP A 50 1.01 9.57 5.74
N GLU A 51 1.73 8.67 5.13
CA GLU A 51 3.02 8.89 4.49
C GLU A 51 2.85 9.36 3.03
N ILE A 52 3.89 10.00 2.52
CA ILE A 52 4.08 10.20 1.07
C ILE A 52 4.74 8.95 0.52
N GLU A 53 4.24 8.48 -0.62
CA GLU A 53 4.88 7.41 -1.38
C GLU A 53 5.35 7.96 -2.72
N LEU A 54 6.64 7.78 -3.00
CA LEU A 54 7.27 8.08 -4.27
C LEU A 54 7.61 6.76 -4.97
N LEU A 55 6.81 6.43 -5.98
CA LEU A 55 6.95 5.24 -6.81
C LEU A 55 7.83 5.55 -8.03
N HIS A 56 8.71 4.63 -8.38
CA HIS A 56 9.44 4.63 -9.63
C HIS A 56 9.01 3.42 -10.45
N PHE A 57 8.15 3.62 -11.42
CA PHE A 57 7.78 2.60 -12.40
C PHE A 57 8.84 2.54 -13.48
N LYS A 58 9.69 1.49 -13.43
CA LYS A 58 10.84 1.33 -14.33
C LYS A 58 10.46 0.62 -15.63
N LYS A 59 9.64 -0.44 -15.52
CA LYS A 59 9.28 -1.29 -16.65
C LYS A 59 8.02 -2.07 -16.38
N GLY A 60 7.14 -2.16 -17.36
CA GLY A 60 5.92 -2.98 -17.27
C GLY A 60 4.67 -2.21 -17.69
N ASN A 61 3.53 -2.88 -17.54
CA ASN A 61 2.21 -2.26 -17.74
C ASN A 61 1.49 -2.31 -16.41
N PHE A 62 1.44 -1.16 -15.74
CA PHE A 62 0.77 -1.03 -14.45
C PHE A 62 -0.60 -0.39 -14.63
N HIS A 63 -1.55 -0.91 -13.88
CA HIS A 63 -2.83 -0.27 -13.65
C HIS A 63 -2.85 0.20 -12.20
N MET A 64 -3.01 1.50 -12.00
CA MET A 64 -3.06 2.12 -10.69
C MET A 64 -4.38 2.87 -10.52
N GLU A 65 -4.99 2.72 -9.36
CA GLU A 65 -6.15 3.52 -8.96
C GLU A 65 -5.79 4.38 -7.76
N ILE A 66 -6.07 5.67 -7.84
CA ILE A 66 -5.93 6.60 -6.70
C ILE A 66 -7.22 7.37 -6.54
N ASN A 67 -7.85 7.28 -5.36
CA ASN A 67 -9.10 7.99 -5.06
C ASN A 67 -10.18 7.79 -6.13
N MET A 68 -10.29 6.58 -6.71
CA MET A 68 -11.21 6.19 -7.78
C MET A 68 -10.87 6.75 -9.18
N GLU A 69 -9.72 7.36 -9.35
CA GLU A 69 -9.17 7.70 -10.65
C GLU A 69 -8.20 6.62 -11.10
N SER A 70 -8.32 6.19 -12.36
CA SER A 70 -7.52 5.10 -12.93
C SER A 70 -6.41 5.66 -13.80
N TYR A 71 -5.22 5.07 -13.67
CA TYR A 71 -4.02 5.43 -14.41
C TYR A 71 -3.42 4.18 -15.05
N GLU A 72 -3.18 4.24 -16.37
CA GLU A 72 -2.45 3.21 -17.12
C GLU A 72 -1.01 3.68 -17.33
N ILE A 73 -0.06 3.00 -16.70
CA ILE A 73 1.36 3.36 -16.72
C ILE A 73 2.09 2.32 -17.57
N LYS A 74 2.65 2.77 -18.68
CA LYS A 74 3.33 1.92 -19.69
C LYS A 74 4.77 2.33 -19.95
N GLU A 75 5.11 3.55 -19.56
CA GLU A 75 6.44 4.12 -19.74
C GLU A 75 7.05 4.45 -18.38
N GLU A 76 8.36 4.57 -18.33
CA GLU A 76 9.08 4.92 -17.13
C GLU A 76 8.61 6.28 -16.60
N CYS A 77 8.25 6.34 -15.32
CA CYS A 77 7.84 7.57 -14.66
C CYS A 77 8.01 7.50 -13.15
N PHE A 78 8.09 8.67 -12.53
CA PHE A 78 7.88 8.82 -11.08
C PHE A 78 6.41 9.15 -10.81
N PHE A 79 5.87 8.51 -9.79
CA PHE A 79 4.46 8.67 -9.41
C PHE A 79 4.37 8.96 -7.92
N PHE A 80 3.49 9.88 -7.51
CA PHE A 80 3.36 10.27 -6.12
C PHE A 80 1.97 9.94 -5.59
N VAL A 81 1.96 9.28 -4.43
CA VAL A 81 0.78 9.12 -3.59
C VAL A 81 0.91 10.08 -2.42
N ASN A 82 -0.03 10.99 -2.29
CA ASN A 82 -0.04 11.96 -1.20
C ASN A 82 -0.68 11.37 0.06
N PRO A 83 -0.41 11.92 1.25
CA PRO A 83 -0.96 11.42 2.50
C PRO A 83 -2.48 11.24 2.47
N GLY A 84 -2.95 10.10 2.93
CA GLY A 84 -4.36 9.79 3.02
C GLY A 84 -5.05 9.40 1.70
N GLU A 85 -4.35 9.29 0.59
CA GLU A 85 -4.93 8.83 -0.66
C GLU A 85 -5.15 7.31 -0.65
N LEU A 86 -6.39 6.89 -0.95
CA LEU A 86 -6.72 5.48 -1.16
C LEU A 86 -6.16 5.04 -2.51
N HIS A 87 -5.27 4.05 -2.50
CA HIS A 87 -4.63 3.59 -3.72
C HIS A 87 -4.55 2.06 -3.85
N TYR A 88 -4.36 1.62 -5.08
CA TYR A 88 -4.30 0.22 -5.51
C TYR A 88 -3.41 0.15 -6.74
N ILE A 89 -2.54 -0.86 -6.81
CA ILE A 89 -1.65 -1.07 -7.96
C ILE A 89 -1.70 -2.53 -8.37
N THR A 90 -1.73 -2.77 -9.67
CA THR A 90 -1.60 -4.10 -10.25
C THR A 90 -0.82 -4.04 -11.55
N ALA A 91 -0.08 -5.10 -11.85
CA ALA A 91 0.60 -5.25 -13.12
C ALA A 91 0.64 -6.70 -13.59
N ALA A 92 0.58 -6.87 -14.90
CA ALA A 92 0.97 -8.12 -15.52
C ALA A 92 2.49 -8.13 -15.72
N LYS A 93 3.08 -9.29 -15.70
CA LYS A 93 4.54 -9.48 -15.81
C LYS A 93 5.05 -9.54 -17.24
N PRO A 94 6.33 -9.22 -17.44
CA PRO A 94 7.30 -8.72 -16.45
C PRO A 94 7.09 -7.25 -16.09
N CYS A 95 7.31 -6.88 -14.82
CA CYS A 95 7.23 -5.49 -14.37
C CYS A 95 8.30 -5.21 -13.29
N GLU A 96 8.77 -3.96 -13.20
CA GLU A 96 9.76 -3.49 -12.23
C GLU A 96 9.29 -2.15 -11.65
N GLU A 97 9.19 -2.11 -10.33
CA GLU A 97 8.77 -0.92 -9.58
C GLU A 97 9.49 -0.88 -8.24
N ASP A 98 9.84 0.32 -7.81
CA ASP A 98 10.39 0.61 -6.49
C ASP A 98 9.58 1.73 -5.84
N ALA A 99 9.57 1.75 -4.50
CA ALA A 99 8.88 2.77 -3.72
C ALA A 99 9.75 3.32 -2.57
N VAL A 100 9.74 4.63 -2.42
CA VAL A 100 10.20 5.33 -1.21
C VAL A 100 8.97 5.82 -0.46
N VAL A 101 8.72 5.27 0.73
CA VAL A 101 7.60 5.67 1.59
C VAL A 101 8.13 6.41 2.79
N PHE A 102 7.69 7.65 3.01
CA PHE A 102 8.20 8.47 4.10
C PHE A 102 7.14 9.37 4.72
N ASN A 103 7.22 9.51 6.03
CA ASN A 103 6.40 10.48 6.74
C ASN A 103 6.93 11.89 6.46
N PRO A 104 6.09 12.85 6.02
CA PRO A 104 6.58 14.19 5.66
C PRO A 104 7.27 14.93 6.82
N ASN A 105 7.02 14.56 8.08
CA ASN A 105 7.76 15.08 9.23
C ASN A 105 9.26 14.78 9.21
N VAL A 106 9.70 13.78 8.42
CA VAL A 106 11.15 13.51 8.20
C VAL A 106 11.87 14.74 7.63
N LEU A 107 11.15 15.58 6.89
CA LEU A 107 11.67 16.80 6.25
C LEU A 107 11.55 18.05 7.15
N SER A 108 10.93 17.93 8.32
CA SER A 108 10.70 19.06 9.23
C SER A 108 11.99 19.55 9.87
N PHE A 109 12.06 20.86 10.11
CA PHE A 109 13.12 21.54 10.83
C PHE A 109 12.53 22.30 12.04
N ASP A 110 13.32 22.46 13.09
CA ASP A 110 12.94 23.26 14.27
C ASP A 110 12.89 24.76 13.95
N SER A 111 13.68 25.19 12.96
CA SER A 111 13.70 26.59 12.48
C SER A 111 12.48 26.86 11.58
N TYR A 112 11.68 27.83 11.94
CA TYR A 112 10.48 28.25 11.19
C TYR A 112 10.84 29.30 10.13
N ASP A 113 11.66 28.91 9.18
CA ASP A 113 12.05 29.74 8.03
C ASP A 113 11.00 29.73 6.90
N THR A 114 11.31 30.37 5.78
CA THR A 114 10.42 30.46 4.62
C THR A 114 10.12 29.07 4.05
N MET A 115 11.11 28.17 4.00
CA MET A 115 10.92 26.81 3.49
C MET A 115 9.98 26.01 4.39
N GLN A 116 10.22 26.06 5.72
CA GLN A 116 9.38 25.35 6.69
C GLN A 116 7.94 25.87 6.62
N SER A 117 7.74 27.19 6.56
CA SER A 117 6.41 27.81 6.60
C SER A 117 5.61 27.69 5.30
N GLN A 118 6.28 27.77 4.14
CA GLN A 118 5.59 27.83 2.84
C GLN A 118 5.50 26.49 2.11
N VAL A 119 6.37 25.54 2.44
CA VAL A 119 6.45 24.24 1.74
C VAL A 119 6.27 23.08 2.70
N ILE A 120 7.17 22.93 3.69
CA ILE A 120 7.20 21.75 4.54
C ILE A 120 5.94 21.65 5.43
N GLN A 121 5.58 22.70 6.12
CA GLN A 121 4.42 22.67 7.00
C GLN A 121 3.10 22.49 6.24
N PRO A 122 2.84 23.16 5.10
CA PRO A 122 1.69 22.87 4.27
C PRO A 122 1.66 21.43 3.73
N LEU A 123 2.81 20.85 3.40
CA LEU A 123 2.92 19.45 2.99
C LEU A 123 2.55 18.50 4.14
N ILE A 124 3.09 18.73 5.35
CA ILE A 124 2.76 17.97 6.57
C ILE A 124 1.27 18.05 6.87
N ASN A 125 0.67 19.22 6.71
CA ASN A 125 -0.74 19.47 7.00
C ASN A 125 -1.69 18.97 5.88
N GLY A 126 -1.17 18.41 4.77
CA GLY A 126 -1.97 17.98 3.63
C GLY A 126 -2.57 19.10 2.78
N ASN A 127 -2.12 20.35 2.99
CA ASN A 127 -2.57 21.53 2.24
C ASN A 127 -1.76 21.78 0.96
N LEU A 128 -0.64 21.09 0.80
CA LEU A 128 0.22 21.13 -0.36
C LEU A 128 0.46 19.70 -0.83
N TRP A 129 0.25 19.45 -2.11
CA TRP A 129 0.38 18.12 -2.70
C TRP A 129 1.48 18.08 -3.73
N LEU A 130 2.16 16.95 -3.79
CA LEU A 130 3.10 16.59 -4.83
C LEU A 130 2.35 16.27 -6.13
N PRO A 131 3.00 16.45 -7.31
CA PRO A 131 2.40 16.14 -8.59
C PRO A 131 2.05 14.64 -8.68
N ARG A 132 1.08 14.31 -9.51
CA ARG A 132 0.68 12.90 -9.67
C ARG A 132 1.75 12.08 -10.37
N CYS A 133 2.28 12.58 -11.48
CA CYS A 133 3.24 11.87 -12.32
C CYS A 133 4.29 12.82 -12.86
N ILE A 134 5.53 12.34 -12.96
CA ILE A 134 6.62 12.96 -13.70
C ILE A 134 7.08 11.94 -14.74
N GLU A 135 6.69 12.15 -15.97
CA GLU A 135 7.05 11.30 -17.09
C GLU A 135 8.54 11.43 -17.44
N ALA A 136 9.13 10.41 -18.07
CA ALA A 136 10.52 10.40 -18.50
C ALA A 136 10.88 11.56 -19.46
N SER A 137 9.89 12.08 -20.19
CA SER A 137 10.02 13.26 -21.08
C SER A 137 10.12 14.60 -20.34
N HIS A 138 9.75 14.64 -19.05
CA HIS A 138 9.73 15.87 -18.28
C HIS A 138 11.16 16.33 -17.93
N LYS A 139 11.44 17.62 -18.06
CA LYS A 139 12.79 18.19 -17.87
C LYS A 139 13.44 17.91 -16.52
N VAL A 140 12.66 17.72 -15.43
CA VAL A 140 13.19 17.40 -14.09
C VAL A 140 13.31 15.90 -13.84
N PHE A 141 12.87 15.05 -14.76
CA PHE A 141 12.89 13.60 -14.56
C PHE A 141 14.27 13.08 -14.23
N HIS A 142 15.26 13.45 -15.03
CA HIS A 142 16.64 12.99 -14.83
C HIS A 142 17.22 13.45 -13.48
N ASP A 143 16.95 14.69 -13.08
CA ASP A 143 17.43 15.20 -11.78
C ASP A 143 16.77 14.47 -10.60
N ILE A 144 15.46 14.15 -10.71
CA ILE A 144 14.75 13.34 -9.72
C ILE A 144 15.31 11.91 -9.71
N TYR A 145 15.59 11.32 -10.87
CA TYR A 145 16.19 10.00 -10.99
C TYR A 145 17.53 9.91 -10.24
N VAL A 146 18.42 10.91 -10.42
CA VAL A 146 19.71 10.96 -9.72
C VAL A 146 19.54 11.00 -8.21
N GLU A 147 18.58 11.77 -7.71
CA GLU A 147 18.32 11.84 -6.27
C GLU A 147 17.66 10.56 -5.76
N TYR A 148 16.78 9.94 -6.54
CA TYR A 148 16.15 8.66 -6.21
C TYR A 148 17.17 7.52 -6.10
N ASP A 149 18.11 7.43 -7.06
CA ASP A 149 19.22 6.47 -7.05
C ASP A 149 20.11 6.65 -5.80
N ARG A 150 20.38 7.90 -5.39
CA ARG A 150 21.08 8.20 -4.14
C ARG A 150 20.33 7.71 -2.90
N ILE A 151 19.01 7.83 -2.89
CA ILE A 151 18.16 7.31 -1.80
C ILE A 151 18.26 5.79 -1.76
N GLU A 152 18.09 5.11 -2.89
CA GLU A 152 18.23 3.65 -3.00
C GLU A 152 19.60 3.19 -2.48
N HIS A 153 20.68 3.82 -2.96
CA HIS A 153 22.03 3.49 -2.53
C HIS A 153 22.22 3.69 -1.01
N ALA A 154 21.71 4.79 -0.45
CA ALA A 154 21.82 5.07 0.97
C ALA A 154 21.05 4.06 1.83
N PHE A 155 19.88 3.55 1.37
CA PHE A 155 19.17 2.48 2.02
C PHE A 155 19.94 1.15 1.97
N ARG A 156 20.52 0.80 0.83
CA ARG A 156 21.34 -0.41 0.67
C ARG A 156 22.52 -0.40 1.63
N VAL A 157 23.25 0.69 1.69
CA VAL A 157 24.35 0.89 2.64
C VAL A 157 23.86 0.76 4.09
N MET A 158 22.71 1.34 4.43
CA MET A 158 22.16 1.27 5.77
C MET A 158 21.77 -0.16 6.18
N GLU A 159 21.30 -1.00 5.26
CA GLU A 159 20.97 -2.41 5.51
C GLU A 159 22.23 -3.26 5.71
N GLU A 160 23.24 -3.10 4.88
CA GLU A 160 24.54 -3.78 5.02
C GLU A 160 25.17 -3.52 6.41
N TYR A 161 25.04 -2.29 6.93
CA TYR A 161 25.53 -1.98 8.29
C TYR A 161 24.68 -2.56 9.41
N ARG A 162 23.40 -2.77 9.20
CA ARG A 162 22.52 -3.43 10.18
C ARG A 162 22.81 -4.92 10.31
N GLU A 163 23.14 -5.58 9.21
CA GLU A 163 23.47 -7.02 9.18
C GLU A 163 24.84 -7.31 9.80
N ASN A 164 25.79 -6.39 9.65
CA ASN A 164 27.15 -6.50 10.19
C ASN A 164 27.25 -5.93 11.62
N ALA A 165 26.44 -6.43 12.55
CA ALA A 165 26.29 -5.98 13.93
C ALA A 165 27.63 -5.86 14.69
N GLY A 166 28.30 -4.73 14.58
CA GLY A 166 29.58 -4.43 15.27
C GLY A 166 30.17 -3.06 14.95
N GLN A 167 29.73 -2.37 13.91
CA GLN A 167 30.25 -1.05 13.53
C GLN A 167 29.19 0.05 13.66
N LYS A 168 29.43 0.87 14.60
CA LYS A 168 28.96 2.22 14.99
C LYS A 168 27.82 2.87 14.19
N ASN A 169 26.83 3.36 14.96
CA ASN A 169 25.69 4.26 14.61
C ASN A 169 25.97 5.43 13.63
N VAL A 170 27.24 5.76 13.37
CA VAL A 170 27.65 6.87 12.49
C VAL A 170 27.23 6.63 11.05
N SER A 171 27.39 5.41 10.52
CA SER A 171 27.03 5.10 9.12
C SER A 171 25.53 5.14 8.87
N VAL A 172 24.71 4.71 9.83
CA VAL A 172 23.26 4.83 9.76
C VAL A 172 22.83 6.30 9.73
N SER A 173 23.44 7.14 10.58
CA SER A 173 23.16 8.58 10.61
C SER A 173 23.55 9.27 9.30
N VAL A 174 24.67 8.88 8.70
CA VAL A 174 25.10 9.40 7.38
C VAL A 174 24.08 9.02 6.30
N SER A 175 23.68 7.76 6.23
CA SER A 175 22.65 7.32 5.27
C SER A 175 21.34 8.08 5.45
N GLN A 176 20.87 8.27 6.69
CA GLN A 176 19.67 9.06 6.97
C GLN A 176 19.80 10.52 6.52
N MET A 177 20.98 11.15 6.73
CA MET A 177 21.24 12.51 6.24
C MET A 177 21.19 12.57 4.72
N LEU A 178 21.80 11.60 4.02
CA LEU A 178 21.78 11.54 2.56
C LEU A 178 20.37 11.36 2.02
N ILE A 179 19.58 10.47 2.61
CA ILE A 179 18.17 10.27 2.23
C ILE A 179 17.38 11.58 2.39
N LYS A 180 17.51 12.26 3.54
CA LYS A 180 16.84 13.55 3.77
C LYS A 180 17.28 14.61 2.77
N ALA A 181 18.58 14.70 2.47
CA ALA A 181 19.11 15.66 1.52
C ALA A 181 18.54 15.44 0.12
N SER A 182 18.48 14.19 -0.34
CA SER A 182 17.91 13.85 -1.64
C SER A 182 16.40 14.10 -1.70
N LEU A 183 15.64 13.75 -0.67
CA LEU A 183 14.19 14.07 -0.58
C LEU A 183 13.95 15.59 -0.62
N LEU A 184 14.75 16.37 0.11
CA LEU A 184 14.65 17.84 0.07
C LEU A 184 15.00 18.40 -1.31
N ARG A 185 15.99 17.81 -1.99
CA ARG A 185 16.36 18.22 -3.33
C ARG A 185 15.27 17.90 -4.36
N ILE A 186 14.63 16.73 -4.28
CA ILE A 186 13.44 16.39 -5.08
C ILE A 186 12.34 17.44 -4.84
N LEU A 187 12.04 17.74 -3.57
CA LEU A 187 11.04 18.73 -3.23
C LEU A 187 11.38 20.14 -3.76
N ALA A 188 12.66 20.53 -3.72
CA ALA A 188 13.13 21.79 -4.28
C ALA A 188 12.97 21.84 -5.80
N LEU A 189 13.28 20.76 -6.53
CA LEU A 189 13.07 20.64 -7.98
C LEU A 189 11.59 20.80 -8.33
N LEU A 190 10.69 20.06 -7.63
CA LEU A 190 9.26 20.14 -7.85
C LEU A 190 8.69 21.54 -7.53
N THR A 191 9.19 22.17 -6.48
CA THR A 191 8.81 23.54 -6.08
C THR A 191 9.26 24.57 -7.11
N GLY A 192 10.53 24.47 -7.56
CA GLY A 192 11.13 25.38 -8.54
C GLY A 192 10.42 25.37 -9.90
N GLU A 193 9.86 24.20 -10.26
CA GLU A 193 9.05 24.03 -11.47
C GLU A 193 7.57 24.39 -11.29
N GLY A 194 7.15 24.78 -10.09
CA GLY A 194 5.74 25.09 -9.80
C GLY A 194 4.81 23.89 -9.90
N LEU A 195 5.31 22.68 -9.67
CA LEU A 195 4.54 21.42 -9.82
C LEU A 195 3.73 21.06 -8.57
N LEU A 196 3.97 21.75 -7.46
CA LEU A 196 3.19 21.54 -6.25
C LEU A 196 1.82 22.21 -6.36
N THR A 197 0.78 21.52 -5.94
CA THR A 197 -0.60 22.03 -5.98
C THR A 197 -1.13 22.29 -4.58
N ARG A 198 -1.76 23.45 -4.37
CA ARG A 198 -2.48 23.69 -3.12
C ARG A 198 -3.83 23.01 -3.16
N GLN A 199 -4.09 22.21 -2.16
CA GLN A 199 -5.43 21.66 -1.93
C GLN A 199 -6.31 22.77 -1.36
N GLU A 200 -7.33 23.18 -2.10
CA GLU A 200 -8.48 23.80 -1.47
C GLU A 200 -9.17 22.75 -0.61
N SER A 201 -9.56 23.13 0.61
CA SER A 201 -10.11 22.23 1.65
C SER A 201 -11.46 21.59 1.27
N GLY A 202 -11.52 21.01 0.08
CA GLY A 202 -12.60 20.16 -0.39
C GLY A 202 -12.29 18.72 -0.01
N ILE A 203 -12.78 18.29 1.15
CA ILE A 203 -12.82 16.86 1.48
C ILE A 203 -13.49 16.18 0.30
N ASN A 204 -12.78 15.28 -0.36
CA ASN A 204 -13.42 14.45 -1.39
C ASN A 204 -14.41 13.50 -0.69
N HIS A 205 -15.65 13.95 -0.53
CA HIS A 205 -16.70 13.22 0.18
C HIS A 205 -16.91 11.81 -0.36
N GLN A 206 -16.58 11.56 -1.62
CA GLN A 206 -16.69 10.23 -2.22
C GLN A 206 -15.59 9.31 -1.69
N VAL A 207 -14.34 9.79 -1.59
CA VAL A 207 -13.22 9.03 -1.04
C VAL A 207 -13.44 8.73 0.44
N GLU A 208 -13.85 9.71 1.23
CA GLU A 208 -14.15 9.49 2.64
C GLU A 208 -15.34 8.54 2.84
N SER A 209 -16.34 8.62 1.99
CA SER A 209 -17.47 7.70 1.99
C SER A 209 -17.03 6.26 1.71
N ILE A 210 -16.18 6.05 0.70
CA ILE A 210 -15.70 4.70 0.38
C ILE A 210 -14.79 4.16 1.48
N LYS A 211 -13.87 4.97 2.03
CA LYS A 211 -13.03 4.59 3.17
C LYS A 211 -13.86 4.13 4.37
N LYS A 212 -14.91 4.89 4.72
CA LYS A 212 -15.83 4.55 5.81
C LYS A 212 -16.49 3.19 5.59
N VAL A 213 -16.99 2.93 4.38
CA VAL A 213 -17.61 1.65 4.03
C VAL A 213 -16.62 0.50 4.08
N LEU A 214 -15.44 0.68 3.51
CA LEU A 214 -14.40 -0.35 3.47
C LEU A 214 -13.89 -0.68 4.87
N THR A 215 -13.70 0.32 5.73
CA THR A 215 -13.34 0.13 7.15
C THR A 215 -14.42 -0.68 7.87
N TYR A 216 -15.70 -0.29 7.73
CA TYR A 216 -16.80 -1.02 8.32
C TYR A 216 -16.83 -2.49 7.88
N ILE A 217 -16.68 -2.78 6.60
CA ILE A 217 -16.64 -4.16 6.08
C ILE A 217 -15.50 -4.95 6.73
N ARG A 218 -14.30 -4.37 6.84
CA ARG A 218 -13.13 -5.05 7.43
C ARG A 218 -13.28 -5.33 8.92
N GLU A 219 -13.91 -4.43 9.65
CA GLU A 219 -14.18 -4.62 11.09
C GLU A 219 -15.29 -5.62 11.35
N ASN A 220 -16.28 -5.71 10.44
CA ASN A 220 -17.50 -6.47 10.65
C ASN A 220 -17.68 -7.66 9.68
N TYR A 221 -16.65 -8.08 8.94
CA TYR A 221 -16.76 -9.14 7.92
C TYR A 221 -17.28 -10.48 8.48
N ARG A 222 -17.07 -10.76 9.75
CA ARG A 222 -17.56 -11.98 10.41
C ARG A 222 -19.08 -11.97 10.60
N GLU A 223 -19.63 -10.78 10.74
CA GLU A 223 -21.05 -10.57 10.97
C GLU A 223 -21.85 -10.62 9.66
N ARG A 224 -23.16 -10.67 9.78
CA ARG A 224 -24.05 -10.59 8.62
C ARG A 224 -24.14 -9.15 8.13
N ILE A 225 -23.54 -8.87 6.98
CA ILE A 225 -23.53 -7.55 6.34
C ILE A 225 -24.65 -7.48 5.30
N TYR A 226 -25.47 -6.43 5.37
CA TYR A 226 -26.51 -6.14 4.39
C TYR A 226 -26.14 -4.89 3.57
N ILE A 227 -26.54 -4.88 2.30
CA ILE A 227 -26.30 -3.73 1.41
C ILE A 227 -26.89 -2.45 1.96
N ARG A 228 -28.11 -2.52 2.54
CA ARG A 228 -28.79 -1.38 3.17
C ARG A 228 -27.98 -0.74 4.29
N ASP A 229 -27.27 -1.55 5.10
CA ASP A 229 -26.48 -1.07 6.23
C ASP A 229 -25.25 -0.30 5.71
N LEU A 230 -24.59 -0.84 4.68
CA LEU A 230 -23.47 -0.16 4.00
C LEU A 230 -23.91 1.13 3.32
N ALA A 231 -25.04 1.13 2.64
CA ALA A 231 -25.61 2.33 2.01
C ALA A 231 -25.99 3.40 3.06
N GLY A 232 -26.52 2.95 4.21
CA GLY A 232 -26.84 3.80 5.36
C GLY A 232 -25.64 4.51 5.96
N LEU A 233 -24.44 3.91 5.93
CA LEU A 233 -23.22 4.54 6.44
C LEU A 233 -22.88 5.86 5.73
N ILE A 234 -23.28 5.99 4.48
CA ILE A 234 -23.00 7.17 3.63
C ILE A 234 -24.28 7.89 3.17
N ASN A 235 -25.42 7.58 3.80
CA ASN A 235 -26.73 8.20 3.57
C ASN A 235 -27.20 8.18 2.10
N VAL A 236 -27.07 7.04 1.42
CA VAL A 236 -27.52 6.85 0.03
C VAL A 236 -28.45 5.64 -0.07
N ASN A 237 -29.21 5.53 -1.17
CA ASN A 237 -29.99 4.33 -1.44
C ASN A 237 -29.10 3.17 -1.93
N GLU A 238 -29.58 1.94 -1.76
CA GLU A 238 -28.85 0.70 -2.07
C GLU A 238 -28.41 0.61 -3.54
N GLN A 239 -29.26 1.05 -4.48
CA GLN A 239 -28.96 0.97 -5.92
C GLN A 239 -27.83 1.92 -6.31
N TYR A 240 -27.86 3.16 -5.79
CA TYR A 240 -26.78 4.12 -5.97
C TYR A 240 -25.49 3.59 -5.32
N PHE A 241 -25.59 3.10 -4.09
CA PHE A 241 -24.45 2.53 -3.36
C PHE A 241 -23.76 1.40 -4.14
N CYS A 242 -24.50 0.42 -4.65
CA CYS A 242 -23.92 -0.68 -5.39
C CYS A 242 -23.17 -0.21 -6.65
N ARG A 243 -23.72 0.77 -7.38
CA ARG A 243 -23.06 1.35 -8.55
C ARG A 243 -21.82 2.16 -8.17
N PHE A 244 -21.94 2.99 -7.13
CA PHE A 244 -20.85 3.77 -6.57
C PHE A 244 -19.70 2.88 -6.12
N PHE A 245 -19.98 1.87 -5.28
CA PHE A 245 -18.98 0.95 -4.77
C PHE A 245 -18.30 0.16 -5.90
N LYS A 246 -19.09 -0.36 -6.87
CA LYS A 246 -18.52 -1.09 -8.00
C LYS A 246 -17.63 -0.20 -8.88
N ARG A 247 -17.99 1.07 -9.06
CA ARG A 247 -17.14 2.03 -9.79
C ARG A 247 -15.85 2.35 -9.01
N ALA A 248 -15.95 2.48 -7.68
CA ALA A 248 -14.81 2.84 -6.82
C ALA A 248 -13.82 1.69 -6.59
N ILE A 249 -14.31 0.44 -6.56
CA ILE A 249 -13.54 -0.75 -6.11
C ILE A 249 -13.43 -1.82 -7.23
N GLY A 250 -14.06 -1.59 -8.37
CA GLY A 250 -14.09 -2.56 -9.48
C GLY A 250 -14.97 -3.79 -9.26
N ARG A 251 -15.56 -3.97 -8.07
CA ARG A 251 -16.33 -5.16 -7.62
C ARG A 251 -17.60 -4.74 -6.89
N THR A 252 -18.55 -5.67 -6.81
CA THR A 252 -19.72 -5.45 -5.96
C THR A 252 -19.34 -5.50 -4.46
N PRO A 253 -20.12 -4.85 -3.58
CA PRO A 253 -19.86 -4.89 -2.13
C PRO A 253 -19.79 -6.32 -1.58
N MET A 254 -20.67 -7.22 -2.01
CA MET A 254 -20.69 -8.61 -1.52
C MET A 254 -19.53 -9.46 -2.06
N GLU A 255 -19.06 -9.20 -3.27
CA GLU A 255 -17.81 -9.81 -3.78
C GLU A 255 -16.63 -9.38 -2.94
N TYR A 256 -16.54 -8.11 -2.57
CA TYR A 256 -15.49 -7.59 -1.71
C TYR A 256 -15.54 -8.19 -0.30
N VAL A 257 -16.74 -8.30 0.31
CA VAL A 257 -16.93 -8.99 1.61
C VAL A 257 -16.46 -10.44 1.53
N ASN A 258 -16.88 -11.18 0.48
CA ASN A 258 -16.49 -12.58 0.30
C ASN A 258 -14.99 -12.73 0.12
N GLU A 259 -14.33 -11.84 -0.62
CA GLU A 259 -12.87 -11.86 -0.78
C GLU A 259 -12.14 -11.72 0.56
N ILE A 260 -12.57 -10.77 1.41
CA ILE A 260 -11.99 -10.60 2.76
C ILE A 260 -12.17 -11.88 3.58
N ARG A 261 -13.37 -12.44 3.59
CA ARG A 261 -13.68 -13.69 4.30
C ARG A 261 -12.83 -14.86 3.84
N ILE A 262 -12.68 -15.04 2.52
CA ILE A 262 -11.89 -16.14 1.97
C ILE A 262 -10.41 -15.96 2.25
N ARG A 263 -9.90 -14.73 2.18
CA ARG A 263 -8.50 -14.45 2.54
C ARG A 263 -8.21 -14.84 3.99
N ARG A 264 -9.08 -14.45 4.92
CA ARG A 264 -8.96 -14.85 6.33
C ARG A 264 -9.08 -16.35 6.52
N ALA A 265 -9.96 -16.98 5.78
CA ALA A 265 -10.10 -18.44 5.81
C ALA A 265 -8.84 -19.16 5.29
N ALA A 266 -8.19 -18.65 4.26
CA ALA A 266 -6.94 -19.18 3.75
C ALA A 266 -5.80 -19.04 4.76
N GLU A 267 -5.68 -17.88 5.41
CA GLU A 267 -4.73 -17.64 6.53
C GLU A 267 -4.97 -18.62 7.69
N MET A 268 -6.22 -18.78 8.13
CA MET A 268 -6.58 -19.70 9.22
C MET A 268 -6.33 -21.16 8.83
N ALA A 269 -6.59 -21.53 7.57
CA ALA A 269 -6.34 -22.90 7.10
C ALA A 269 -4.87 -23.30 7.20
N VAL A 270 -3.95 -22.37 6.95
CA VAL A 270 -2.50 -22.63 7.04
C VAL A 270 -1.99 -22.56 8.49
N ASN A 271 -2.43 -21.53 9.23
CA ASN A 271 -1.83 -21.15 10.52
C ASN A 271 -2.49 -21.79 11.74
N THR A 272 -3.61 -22.53 11.56
CA THR A 272 -4.33 -23.15 12.68
C THR A 272 -4.70 -24.61 12.40
N ASP A 273 -5.08 -25.34 13.47
CA ASP A 273 -5.59 -26.70 13.39
C ASP A 273 -7.11 -26.79 13.27
N TYR A 274 -7.78 -25.65 13.09
CA TYR A 274 -9.23 -25.61 12.98
C TYR A 274 -9.75 -26.51 11.86
N LEU A 275 -10.94 -27.09 12.11
CA LEU A 275 -11.66 -27.83 11.07
C LEU A 275 -12.17 -26.85 10.01
N ILE A 276 -12.29 -27.31 8.78
CA ILE A 276 -12.79 -26.47 7.67
C ILE A 276 -14.17 -25.87 7.97
N MET A 277 -15.01 -26.57 8.73
CA MET A 277 -16.30 -26.08 9.15
C MET A 277 -16.18 -24.92 10.14
N ASP A 278 -15.26 -25.01 11.09
CA ASP A 278 -15.02 -23.95 12.07
C ASP A 278 -14.45 -22.68 11.39
N ILE A 279 -13.50 -22.87 10.46
CA ILE A 279 -12.97 -21.78 9.63
C ILE A 279 -14.10 -21.09 8.83
N CYS A 280 -14.99 -21.88 8.24
CA CYS A 280 -16.14 -21.37 7.50
C CYS A 280 -16.99 -20.42 8.38
N LEU A 281 -17.35 -20.87 9.60
CA LEU A 281 -18.17 -20.11 10.53
C LEU A 281 -17.43 -18.87 11.07
N GLU A 282 -16.19 -19.03 11.50
CA GLU A 282 -15.33 -17.95 12.02
C GLU A 282 -15.08 -16.84 10.99
N CYS A 283 -15.11 -17.17 9.71
CA CYS A 283 -15.00 -16.19 8.63
C CYS A 283 -16.34 -15.59 8.18
N GLY A 284 -17.44 -15.88 8.91
CA GLY A 284 -18.75 -15.26 8.65
C GLY A 284 -19.55 -15.91 7.53
N PHE A 285 -19.19 -17.13 7.10
CA PHE A 285 -20.04 -17.92 6.21
C PHE A 285 -20.99 -18.78 7.03
N ASN A 286 -22.27 -18.71 6.72
CA ASN A 286 -23.31 -19.54 7.34
C ASN A 286 -23.70 -20.77 6.50
N ASN A 287 -23.05 -20.99 5.36
CA ASN A 287 -23.29 -22.10 4.47
C ASN A 287 -21.96 -22.63 3.90
N LEU A 288 -21.66 -23.88 4.24
CA LEU A 288 -20.41 -24.53 3.82
C LEU A 288 -20.30 -24.66 2.29
N GLY A 289 -21.40 -24.96 1.60
CA GLY A 289 -21.39 -25.08 0.13
C GLY A 289 -21.03 -23.76 -0.55
N ASN A 290 -21.57 -22.64 -0.06
CA ASN A 290 -21.21 -21.31 -0.53
C ASN A 290 -19.74 -21.00 -0.23
N PHE A 291 -19.29 -21.29 0.98
CA PHE A 291 -17.87 -21.12 1.38
C PHE A 291 -16.93 -21.89 0.47
N LEU A 292 -17.17 -23.18 0.23
CA LEU A 292 -16.30 -24.00 -0.62
C LEU A 292 -16.24 -23.50 -2.06
N ARG A 293 -17.38 -23.03 -2.61
CA ARG A 293 -17.45 -22.45 -3.94
C ARG A 293 -16.63 -21.14 -4.02
N GLU A 294 -16.84 -20.21 -3.09
CA GLU A 294 -16.11 -18.94 -3.04
C GLU A 294 -14.63 -19.19 -2.78
N PHE A 295 -14.27 -20.09 -1.87
CA PHE A 295 -12.87 -20.43 -1.60
C PHE A 295 -12.16 -20.92 -2.86
N LYS A 296 -12.77 -21.86 -3.59
CA LYS A 296 -12.20 -22.36 -4.85
C LYS A 296 -12.12 -21.26 -5.91
N LYS A 297 -13.12 -20.36 -5.99
CA LYS A 297 -13.13 -19.22 -6.91
C LYS A 297 -11.91 -18.29 -6.69
N TYR A 298 -11.58 -17.99 -5.43
CA TYR A 298 -10.51 -17.03 -5.09
C TYR A 298 -9.11 -17.65 -4.98
N THR A 299 -9.00 -18.92 -4.57
CA THR A 299 -7.71 -19.59 -4.35
C THR A 299 -7.33 -20.61 -5.43
N GLY A 300 -8.24 -20.90 -6.36
CA GLY A 300 -8.06 -21.93 -7.40
C GLY A 300 -8.25 -23.36 -6.90
N THR A 301 -8.28 -23.61 -5.58
CA THR A 301 -8.28 -24.95 -5.00
C THR A 301 -9.26 -25.06 -3.82
N THR A 302 -9.43 -26.26 -3.26
CA THR A 302 -10.29 -26.48 -2.09
C THR A 302 -9.54 -26.11 -0.80
N PRO A 303 -10.25 -25.71 0.30
CA PRO A 303 -9.60 -25.39 1.57
C PRO A 303 -8.70 -26.48 2.13
N ARG A 304 -9.12 -27.75 1.96
CA ARG A 304 -8.36 -28.92 2.43
C ARG A 304 -7.05 -29.10 1.65
N LEU A 305 -7.10 -28.94 0.33
CA LEU A 305 -5.92 -29.06 -0.52
C LEU A 305 -4.99 -27.87 -0.28
N TYR A 306 -5.53 -26.65 -0.21
CA TYR A 306 -4.79 -25.43 0.12
C TYR A 306 -4.03 -25.57 1.45
N LYS A 307 -4.70 -26.07 2.50
CA LYS A 307 -4.08 -26.36 3.80
C LYS A 307 -2.92 -27.34 3.68
N LYS A 308 -3.10 -28.42 2.92
CA LYS A 308 -2.08 -29.45 2.73
C LYS A 308 -0.85 -28.93 1.98
N GLU A 309 -1.05 -28.19 0.91
CA GLU A 309 0.03 -27.68 0.06
C GLU A 309 0.86 -26.61 0.77
N ASN A 310 0.22 -25.68 1.46
CA ASN A 310 0.91 -24.54 2.09
C ASN A 310 1.48 -24.85 3.48
N ARG A 311 0.99 -25.86 4.22
CA ARG A 311 1.62 -26.32 5.48
C ARG A 311 2.94 -27.04 5.25
N ASN A 312 3.07 -27.77 4.18
CA ASN A 312 4.31 -28.52 3.89
C ASN A 312 5.48 -27.60 3.55
N SER A 313 5.24 -26.39 3.09
CA SER A 313 6.27 -25.39 2.84
C SER A 313 6.88 -24.84 4.13
N PHE A 314 6.13 -24.81 5.24
CA PHE A 314 6.61 -24.30 6.54
C PHE A 314 7.33 -25.36 7.39
N THR A 315 7.07 -26.66 7.19
CA THR A 315 7.71 -27.75 7.94
C THR A 315 9.00 -28.27 7.30
N GLY A 316 9.33 -27.83 6.10
CA GLY A 316 10.54 -28.23 5.35
C GLY A 316 11.85 -27.58 5.85
N GLU A 317 11.79 -26.50 6.61
CA GLU A 317 12.98 -25.76 7.09
C GLU A 317 13.44 -26.10 8.51
N ILE A 318 12.78 -27.03 9.21
CA ILE A 318 13.18 -27.45 10.58
C ILE A 318 13.83 -28.86 10.60
N LYS A 319 14.19 -29.39 9.44
CA LYS A 319 15.01 -30.62 9.39
C LYS A 319 16.24 -30.38 8.53
N LYS A 320 17.24 -29.69 9.10
CA LYS A 320 18.68 -30.07 9.05
C LYS A 320 19.48 -29.09 9.90
#